data_8153ef2aa1177ab1e767def1961bced2
#
_entry.id   8153ef2aa1177ab1e767def1961bced2
#
_cell.length_a   1.000
_cell.length_b   1.000
_cell.length_c   1.000
_cell.angle_alpha   90.00
_cell.angle_beta   90.00
_cell.angle_gamma   90.00
#
_symmetry.space_group_name_H-M   'P 1'
#
loop_
_entity.id
_entity.type
_entity.pdbx_description
1 polymer ?
#
loop_
_entity_poly.entity_id
_entity_poly.type
_entity_poly.pdbx_seq_one_letter_code
_entity_poly.pdbx_strand_id
1 'polypeptide(L)'
;MGQVVVTIAGRSFRLACEDGDEARLTALAQTFDATVDELRGSFGEVGDTRLAVMAGLVMTDKLGDAQTQIERLSAQVAELQAGLSLAQTSNAGTDDKVRQKVDELATRLEQITQSAQPN
;
A
#
# COMPACT_ATOMS: atom_id res chain seq x y z
N MET A 1 -30.27 6.14 3.04
CA MET A 1 -29.51 5.69 1.87
C MET A 1 -29.36 6.82 0.88
N GLY A 2 -28.14 7.14 0.57
CA GLY A 2 -27.81 8.14 -0.44
C GLY A 2 -27.72 7.56 -1.84
N GLN A 3 -27.72 8.43 -2.80
CA GLN A 3 -27.45 8.08 -4.20
C GLN A 3 -26.39 9.02 -4.76
N VAL A 4 -25.55 8.50 -5.64
CA VAL A 4 -24.52 9.29 -6.30
C VAL A 4 -24.54 8.96 -7.78
N VAL A 5 -24.29 9.96 -8.62
CA VAL A 5 -24.13 9.78 -10.06
C VAL A 5 -22.66 9.84 -10.39
N VAL A 6 -22.14 8.79 -10.99
CA VAL A 6 -20.75 8.70 -11.41
C VAL A 6 -20.67 8.50 -12.91
N THR A 7 -19.60 8.98 -13.52
CA THR A 7 -19.37 8.81 -14.96
C THR A 7 -18.19 7.87 -15.17
N ILE A 8 -18.43 6.77 -15.86
CA ILE A 8 -17.40 5.78 -16.16
C ILE A 8 -17.52 5.44 -17.64
N ALA A 9 -16.43 5.52 -18.36
CA ALA A 9 -16.35 5.24 -19.80
C ALA A 9 -17.33 6.11 -20.60
N GLY A 10 -17.53 7.36 -20.17
CA GLY A 10 -18.45 8.29 -20.82
C GLY A 10 -19.92 8.08 -20.50
N ARG A 11 -20.26 7.11 -19.67
CA ARG A 11 -21.63 6.80 -19.27
C ARG A 11 -21.87 7.19 -17.81
N SER A 12 -23.05 7.73 -17.57
CA SER A 12 -23.47 8.09 -16.20
C SER A 12 -24.20 6.93 -15.56
N PHE A 13 -23.83 6.63 -14.32
CA PHE A 13 -24.46 5.58 -13.51
C PHE A 13 -24.95 6.17 -12.21
N ARG A 14 -26.20 5.83 -11.84
CA ARG A 14 -26.76 6.20 -10.57
C ARG A 14 -26.58 5.02 -9.61
N LEU A 15 -25.80 5.22 -8.57
CA LEU A 15 -25.45 4.17 -7.63
C LEU A 15 -26.01 4.50 -6.25
N ALA A 16 -26.52 3.48 -5.57
CA ALA A 16 -26.91 3.62 -4.18
C ALA A 16 -25.68 3.48 -3.28
N CYS A 17 -25.65 4.28 -2.23
CA CYS A 17 -24.55 4.22 -1.25
C CYS A 17 -25.12 4.53 0.12
N GLU A 18 -24.33 4.24 1.15
CA GLU A 18 -24.69 4.62 2.51
C GLU A 18 -24.54 6.14 2.69
N ASP A 19 -25.31 6.70 3.61
CA ASP A 19 -25.23 8.13 3.90
C ASP A 19 -23.82 8.48 4.38
N GLY A 20 -23.23 9.47 3.74
CA GLY A 20 -21.88 9.92 4.04
C GLY A 20 -20.79 9.32 3.15
N ASP A 21 -21.11 8.31 2.34
CA ASP A 21 -20.14 7.64 1.45
C ASP A 21 -20.14 8.21 0.03
N GLU A 22 -20.97 9.21 -0.25
CA GLU A 22 -21.11 9.78 -1.60
C GLU A 22 -19.78 10.31 -2.16
N ALA A 23 -19.06 11.10 -1.35
CA ALA A 23 -17.77 11.66 -1.77
C ALA A 23 -16.71 10.58 -2.01
N ARG A 24 -16.69 9.55 -1.16
CA ARG A 24 -15.79 8.42 -1.28
C ARG A 24 -16.06 7.64 -2.56
N LEU A 25 -17.33 7.35 -2.83
CA LEU A 25 -17.71 6.59 -4.03
C LEU A 25 -17.40 7.38 -5.30
N THR A 26 -17.61 8.69 -5.28
CA THR A 26 -17.25 9.56 -6.40
C THR A 26 -15.74 9.52 -6.67
N ALA A 27 -14.93 9.59 -5.63
CA ALA A 27 -13.47 9.52 -5.76
C ALA A 27 -13.02 8.16 -6.31
N LEU A 28 -13.63 7.07 -5.84
CA LEU A 28 -13.34 5.72 -6.35
C LEU A 28 -13.71 5.60 -7.82
N ALA A 29 -14.85 6.15 -8.21
CA ALA A 29 -15.30 6.14 -9.61
C ALA A 29 -14.35 6.92 -10.51
N GLN A 30 -13.85 8.05 -10.05
CA GLN A 30 -12.86 8.85 -10.80
C GLN A 30 -11.56 8.08 -11.03
N THR A 31 -11.08 7.39 -10.01
CA THR A 31 -9.88 6.55 -10.13
C THR A 31 -10.10 5.40 -11.10
N PHE A 32 -11.25 4.77 -11.04
CA PHE A 32 -11.62 3.68 -11.95
C PHE A 32 -11.73 4.19 -13.39
N ASP A 33 -12.37 5.34 -13.58
CA ASP A 33 -12.54 5.94 -14.90
C ASP A 33 -11.19 6.29 -15.53
N ALA A 34 -10.24 6.79 -14.74
CA ALA A 34 -8.88 7.04 -15.22
C ALA A 34 -8.20 5.77 -15.72
N THR A 35 -8.40 4.64 -15.04
CA THR A 35 -7.88 3.35 -15.48
C THR A 35 -8.54 2.91 -16.79
N VAL A 36 -9.84 3.12 -16.93
CA VAL A 36 -10.55 2.83 -18.20
C VAL A 36 -9.97 3.66 -19.34
N ASP A 37 -9.72 4.95 -19.10
CA ASP A 37 -9.13 5.84 -20.12
C ASP A 37 -7.73 5.39 -20.53
N GLU A 38 -6.90 4.98 -19.59
CA GLU A 38 -5.57 4.42 -19.88
C GLU A 38 -5.68 3.20 -20.79
N LEU A 39 -6.60 2.30 -20.48
CA LEU A 39 -6.80 1.08 -21.27
C LEU A 39 -7.34 1.40 -22.66
N ARG A 40 -8.21 2.38 -22.77
CA ARG A 40 -8.69 2.85 -24.08
C ARG A 40 -7.54 3.38 -24.92
N GLY A 41 -6.62 4.11 -24.32
CA GLY A 41 -5.43 4.61 -24.99
C GLY A 41 -4.50 3.51 -25.49
N SER A 42 -4.38 2.41 -24.72
CA SER A 42 -3.49 1.29 -25.05
C SER A 42 -4.10 0.29 -26.02
N PHE A 43 -5.40 -0.01 -25.88
CA PHE A 43 -6.06 -1.08 -26.62
C PHE A 43 -7.08 -0.57 -27.65
N GLY A 44 -7.38 0.73 -27.64
CA GLY A 44 -8.33 1.34 -28.55
C GLY A 44 -9.78 1.10 -28.14
N GLU A 45 -10.68 1.33 -29.06
CA GLU A 45 -12.12 1.24 -28.85
C GLU A 45 -12.60 -0.22 -28.98
N VAL A 46 -12.43 -0.98 -27.90
CA VAL A 46 -12.83 -2.40 -27.87
C VAL A 46 -14.23 -2.60 -27.28
N GLY A 47 -14.91 -1.51 -26.94
CA GLY A 47 -16.24 -1.51 -26.32
C GLY A 47 -16.17 -1.16 -24.84
N ASP A 48 -17.16 -0.38 -24.39
CA ASP A 48 -17.17 0.15 -23.02
C ASP A 48 -17.25 -0.95 -21.97
N THR A 49 -18.06 -1.99 -22.22
CA THR A 49 -18.19 -3.11 -21.30
C THR A 49 -16.87 -3.88 -21.14
N ARG A 50 -16.19 -4.14 -22.26
CA ARG A 50 -14.89 -4.81 -22.22
C ARG A 50 -13.84 -3.98 -21.51
N LEU A 51 -13.80 -2.69 -21.77
CA LEU A 51 -12.90 -1.78 -21.07
C LEU A 51 -13.15 -1.78 -19.57
N ALA A 52 -14.43 -1.77 -19.17
CA ALA A 52 -14.78 -1.83 -17.74
C ALA A 52 -14.34 -3.14 -17.10
N VAL A 53 -14.52 -4.27 -17.78
CA VAL A 53 -14.07 -5.58 -17.28
C VAL A 53 -12.54 -5.61 -17.16
N MET A 54 -11.84 -5.12 -18.18
CA MET A 54 -10.38 -5.05 -18.17
C MET A 54 -9.89 -4.15 -17.04
N ALA A 55 -10.52 -3.01 -16.82
CA ALA A 55 -10.19 -2.11 -15.72
C ALA A 55 -10.41 -2.77 -14.36
N GLY A 56 -11.49 -3.52 -14.21
CA GLY A 56 -11.75 -4.30 -13.00
C GLY A 56 -10.66 -5.33 -12.71
N LEU A 57 -10.20 -6.03 -13.76
CA LEU A 57 -9.12 -6.99 -13.62
C LEU A 57 -7.79 -6.32 -13.25
N VAL A 58 -7.48 -5.18 -13.86
CA VAL A 58 -6.29 -4.39 -13.52
C VAL A 58 -6.33 -3.95 -12.06
N MET A 59 -7.48 -3.47 -11.60
CA MET A 59 -7.65 -3.05 -10.21
C MET A 59 -7.53 -4.22 -9.25
N THR A 60 -8.07 -5.38 -9.60
CA THR A 60 -7.95 -6.61 -8.80
C THR A 60 -6.50 -7.05 -8.70
N ASP A 61 -5.75 -6.95 -9.79
CA ASP A 61 -4.32 -7.26 -9.81
C ASP A 61 -3.53 -6.31 -8.89
N LYS A 62 -3.80 -5.02 -8.98
CA LYS A 62 -3.15 -4.02 -8.12
C LYS A 62 -3.48 -4.26 -6.63
N LEU A 63 -4.71 -4.67 -6.35
CA LEU A 63 -5.11 -5.02 -4.97
C LEU A 63 -4.32 -6.23 -4.47
N GLY A 64 -4.15 -7.25 -5.31
CA GLY A 64 -3.35 -8.42 -4.98
C GLY A 64 -1.90 -8.05 -4.68
N ASP A 65 -1.30 -7.20 -5.50
CA ASP A 65 0.07 -6.71 -5.28
C ASP A 65 0.17 -5.93 -3.97
N ALA A 66 -0.80 -5.08 -3.68
CA ALA A 66 -0.83 -4.32 -2.44
C ALA A 66 -0.95 -5.22 -1.22
N GLN A 67 -1.77 -6.27 -1.30
CA GLN A 67 -1.92 -7.25 -0.23
C GLN A 67 -0.63 -8.01 0.03
N THR A 68 0.06 -8.43 -1.04
CA THR A 68 1.37 -9.09 -0.92
C THR A 68 2.38 -8.17 -0.24
N GLN A 69 2.37 -6.88 -0.59
CA GLN A 69 3.27 -5.91 0.01
C GLN A 69 2.95 -5.67 1.49
N ILE A 70 1.66 -5.63 1.85
CA ILE A 70 1.22 -5.52 3.24
C ILE A 70 1.71 -6.73 4.05
N GLU A 71 1.58 -7.94 3.52
CA GLU A 71 2.06 -9.17 4.17
C GLU A 71 3.57 -9.12 4.38
N ARG A 72 4.32 -8.66 3.38
CA ARG A 72 5.77 -8.52 3.47
C ARG A 72 6.17 -7.50 4.54
N LEU A 73 5.52 -6.34 4.55
CA LEU A 73 5.78 -5.30 5.55
C LEU A 73 5.38 -5.75 6.95
N SER A 74 4.26 -6.47 7.09
CA SER A 74 3.82 -7.02 8.36
C SER A 74 4.83 -8.04 8.91
N ALA A 75 5.40 -8.86 8.05
CA ALA A 75 6.44 -9.82 8.42
C ALA A 75 7.72 -9.10 8.88
N GLN A 76 8.11 -8.03 8.16
CA GLN A 76 9.27 -7.22 8.55
C GLN A 76 9.05 -6.52 9.89
N VAL A 77 7.85 -5.99 10.13
CA VAL A 77 7.50 -5.36 11.42
C VAL A 77 7.55 -6.39 12.54
N ALA A 78 7.00 -7.59 12.33
CA ALA A 78 7.04 -8.67 13.31
C ALA A 78 8.48 -9.09 13.63
N GLU A 79 9.32 -9.16 12.62
CA GLU A 79 10.74 -9.48 12.77
C GLU A 79 11.48 -8.43 13.58
N LEU A 80 11.22 -7.15 13.29
CA LEU A 80 11.80 -6.03 14.04
C LEU A 80 11.32 -6.01 15.48
N GLN A 81 10.04 -6.27 15.72
CA GLN A 81 9.48 -6.34 17.07
C GLN A 81 10.06 -7.52 17.87
N ALA A 82 10.23 -8.67 17.22
CA ALA A 82 10.87 -9.83 17.86
C ALA A 82 12.32 -9.54 18.23
N GLY A 83 13.06 -8.89 17.33
CA GLY A 83 14.43 -8.47 17.60
C GLY A 83 14.52 -7.49 18.76
N LEU A 84 13.62 -6.52 18.82
CA LEU A 84 13.55 -5.54 19.89
C LEU A 84 13.19 -6.20 21.24
N SER A 85 12.23 -7.11 21.20
CA SER A 85 11.81 -7.86 22.41
C SER A 85 12.93 -8.73 22.94
N LEU A 86 13.70 -9.40 22.09
CA LEU A 86 14.87 -10.18 22.48
C LEU A 86 15.95 -9.29 23.10
N ALA A 87 16.18 -8.12 22.54
CA ALA A 87 17.13 -7.15 23.10
C ALA A 87 16.69 -6.68 24.50
N GLN A 88 15.39 -6.44 24.69
CA GLN A 88 14.84 -6.05 25.97
C GLN A 88 14.87 -7.18 27.01
N THR A 89 14.60 -8.41 26.59
CA THR A 89 14.60 -9.57 27.48
C THR A 89 16.02 -9.93 27.92
N SER A 90 17.01 -9.85 27.03
CA SER A 90 18.40 -10.09 27.41
C SER A 90 18.95 -9.01 28.35
N ASN A 91 18.28 -7.86 28.43
CA ASN A 91 18.62 -6.79 29.36
C ASN A 91 18.36 -7.16 30.83
N ALA A 92 17.46 -8.11 31.08
CA ALA A 92 17.13 -8.56 32.45
C ALA A 92 18.11 -9.60 33.01
N GLY A 93 18.96 -10.20 32.15
CA GLY A 93 19.82 -11.31 32.53
C GLY A 93 21.32 -11.02 32.56
N THR A 94 21.84 -10.13 31.72
CA THR A 94 23.28 -9.87 31.61
C THR A 94 23.53 -8.48 31.03
N ASP A 95 23.76 -7.50 31.91
CA ASP A 95 24.00 -6.11 31.49
C ASP A 95 25.18 -5.93 30.55
N ASP A 96 26.23 -6.75 30.66
CA ASP A 96 27.43 -6.63 29.85
C ASP A 96 27.21 -7.07 28.39
N LYS A 97 26.45 -8.14 28.16
CA LYS A 97 26.14 -8.61 26.81
C LYS A 97 25.22 -7.65 26.05
N VAL A 98 24.32 -7.02 26.77
CA VAL A 98 23.42 -6.03 26.17
C VAL A 98 24.18 -4.77 25.78
N ARG A 99 25.09 -4.30 26.64
CA ARG A 99 25.95 -3.15 26.33
C ARG A 99 26.78 -3.41 25.08
N GLN A 100 27.34 -4.63 24.96
CA GLN A 100 28.11 -4.99 23.76
C GLN A 100 27.25 -4.97 22.51
N LYS A 101 26.03 -5.52 22.55
CA LYS A 101 25.13 -5.53 21.38
C LYS A 101 24.63 -4.14 21.04
N VAL A 102 24.33 -3.32 22.02
CA VAL A 102 23.92 -1.93 21.79
C VAL A 102 25.09 -1.16 21.18
N ASP A 103 26.30 -1.35 21.67
CA ASP A 103 27.49 -0.71 21.13
C ASP A 103 27.76 -1.17 19.69
N GLU A 104 27.60 -2.45 19.40
CA GLU A 104 27.73 -2.98 18.03
C GLU A 104 26.72 -2.36 17.07
N LEU A 105 25.46 -2.26 17.51
CA LEU A 105 24.40 -1.65 16.71
C LEU A 105 24.64 -0.16 16.50
N ALA A 106 25.09 0.54 17.55
CA ALA A 106 25.43 1.96 17.45
C ALA A 106 26.59 2.17 16.49
N THR A 107 27.62 1.31 16.55
CA THR A 107 28.77 1.35 15.63
C THR A 107 28.32 1.11 14.18
N ARG A 108 27.41 0.14 13.95
CA ARG A 108 26.88 -0.13 12.63
C ARG A 108 26.07 1.05 12.09
N LEU A 109 25.27 1.67 12.93
CA LEU A 109 24.51 2.86 12.55
C LEU A 109 25.42 4.03 12.21
N GLU A 110 26.47 4.24 12.99
CA GLU A 110 27.50 5.27 12.71
C GLU A 110 28.21 5.00 11.38
N GLN A 111 28.58 3.76 11.11
CA GLN A 111 29.21 3.38 9.86
C GLN A 111 28.30 3.60 8.67
N ILE A 112 27.02 3.27 8.79
CA ILE A 112 26.03 3.50 7.76
C ILE A 112 25.85 5.00 7.52
N THR A 113 25.77 5.78 8.60
CA THR A 113 25.63 7.23 8.51
C THR A 113 26.85 7.87 7.87
N GLN A 114 28.06 7.44 8.23
CA GLN A 114 29.32 7.95 7.66
C GLN A 114 29.43 7.58 6.17
N SER A 115 29.07 6.36 5.79
CA SER A 115 29.14 5.95 4.39
C SER A 115 28.05 6.59 3.53
N ALA A 116 26.95 7.06 4.13
CA ALA A 116 25.89 7.76 3.44
C ALA A 116 26.12 9.27 3.31
N GLN A 117 27.11 9.83 4.03
CA GLN A 117 27.43 11.25 3.93
C GLN A 117 28.33 11.50 2.74
N PRO A 118 27.93 12.36 1.79
CA PRO A 118 28.86 12.79 0.73
C PRO A 118 29.94 13.67 1.31
N ASN A 119 31.16 13.39 0.94
CA ASN A 119 32.29 14.25 1.30
C ASN A 119 32.21 15.57 0.56
#